data_afd886083eb11b914c8244ed35409e84
#
_entry.id   afd886083eb11b914c8244ed35409e84
#
_cell.length_a   1.000
_cell.length_b   1.000
_cell.length_c   1.000
_cell.angle_alpha   90.00
_cell.angle_beta   90.00
_cell.angle_gamma   90.00
#
_symmetry.space_group_name_H-M   'P 1'
#
loop_
_entity.id
_entity.type
_entity.pdbx_description
1 polymer ?
#
loop_
_entity_poly.entity_id
_entity_poly.type
_entity_poly.pdbx_seq_one_letter_code
_entity_poly.pdbx_strand_id
1 'polypeptide(L)' 'EGKDPVRLVEDLLVFFRDVLLYQKAPNLEETLERALIDDDFVALAKRADSLKVYEFVKILNTAQQQMRFSN' A
#
# COMPACT_ATOMS: atom_id res chain seq x y z
N GLU A 1 -23.14 3.86 -1.25
CA GLU A 1 -22.87 3.41 -1.33
C GLU A 1 -21.97 3.14 -2.08
N GLY A 2 -21.83 3.27 -2.75
CA GLY A 2 -20.90 2.97 -3.61
C GLY A 2 -19.56 3.19 -3.14
N LYS A 3 -18.66 2.51 -3.69
CA LYS A 3 -17.32 2.70 -3.38
C LYS A 3 -16.76 3.81 -4.20
N ASP A 4 -16.04 4.67 -3.57
CA ASP A 4 -15.34 5.75 -4.23
C ASP A 4 -14.03 5.17 -4.80
N PRO A 5 -13.90 5.10 -6.13
CA PRO A 5 -12.70 4.51 -6.71
C PRO A 5 -11.43 5.27 -6.37
N VAL A 6 -11.51 6.58 -6.20
CA VAL A 6 -10.34 7.35 -5.81
C VAL A 6 -9.90 6.95 -4.41
N ARG A 7 -10.86 6.79 -3.50
CA ARG A 7 -10.55 6.40 -2.15
C ARG A 7 -9.96 5.00 -2.11
N LEU A 8 -10.49 4.10 -2.94
CA LEU A 8 -9.97 2.74 -2.99
C LEU A 8 -8.52 2.74 -3.42
N VAL A 9 -8.19 3.51 -4.46
CA VAL A 9 -6.82 3.58 -4.93
C VAL A 9 -5.91 4.17 -3.85
N GLU A 10 -6.37 5.18 -3.14
CA GLU A 10 -5.60 5.75 -2.05
C GLU A 10 -5.33 4.72 -0.96
N ASP A 11 -6.35 3.96 -0.60
CA ASP A 11 -6.19 2.96 0.44
C ASP A 11 -5.19 1.89 0.03
N LEU A 12 -5.25 1.47 -1.23
CA LEU A 12 -4.30 0.48 -1.74
C LEU A 12 -2.88 1.03 -1.75
N LEU A 13 -2.72 2.29 -2.13
CA LEU A 13 -1.40 2.92 -2.13
C LEU A 13 -0.82 2.93 -0.73
N VAL A 14 -1.62 3.31 0.25
CA VAL A 14 -1.15 3.32 1.64
C VAL A 14 -0.77 1.92 2.08
N PHE A 15 -1.60 0.94 1.75
CA PHE A 15 -1.35 -0.44 2.15
C PHE A 15 -0.02 -0.94 1.59
N PHE A 16 0.19 -0.78 0.29
CA PHE A 16 1.39 -1.30 -0.34
C PHE A 16 2.63 -0.50 0.03
N ARG A 17 2.46 0.80 0.28
CA ARG A 17 3.57 1.58 0.80
C ARG A 17 3.98 1.06 2.17
N ASP A 18 3.01 0.72 3.01
CA ASP A 18 3.31 0.16 4.31
C ASP A 18 4.00 -1.18 4.20
N VAL A 19 3.65 -1.99 3.19
CA VAL A 19 4.34 -3.24 2.94
C VAL A 19 5.82 -3.00 2.67
N LEU A 20 6.12 -2.02 1.82
CA LEU A 20 7.50 -1.69 1.53
C LEU A 20 8.23 -1.17 2.76
N LEU A 21 7.55 -0.36 3.56
CA LEU A 21 8.15 0.14 4.80
C LEU A 21 8.49 -1.01 5.75
N TYR A 22 7.59 -1.98 5.85
CA TYR A 22 7.84 -3.13 6.72
C TYR A 22 9.07 -3.88 6.25
N GLN A 23 9.23 -4.03 4.95
CA GLN A 23 10.37 -4.76 4.40
C GLN A 23 11.68 -4.01 4.58
N LYS A 24 11.64 -2.69 4.48
CA LYS A 24 12.85 -1.89 4.51
C LYS A 24 13.17 -1.35 5.90
N ALA A 25 12.16 -1.06 6.67
CA ALA A 25 12.36 -0.45 7.98
C ALA A 25 11.33 -1.03 8.97
N PRO A 26 11.46 -2.30 9.32
CA PRO A 26 10.48 -2.94 10.17
C PRO A 26 10.45 -2.39 11.59
N ASN A 27 11.46 -1.63 11.99
CA ASN A 27 11.52 -1.10 13.35
C ASN A 27 10.92 0.29 13.48
N LEU A 28 10.40 0.86 12.40
CA LEU A 28 9.69 2.13 12.52
C LEU A 28 8.46 1.96 13.38
N GLU A 29 8.17 2.97 14.17
CA GLU A 29 7.05 2.91 15.09
C GLU A 29 5.73 2.64 14.37
N GLU A 30 5.52 3.34 13.25
CA GLU A 30 4.30 3.15 12.47
C GLU A 30 4.18 1.72 11.95
N THR A 31 5.29 1.17 11.49
CA THR A 31 5.31 -0.18 10.96
C THR A 31 5.02 -1.19 12.06
N LEU A 32 5.60 -0.98 13.22
CA LEU A 32 5.37 -1.87 14.36
C LEU A 32 3.92 -1.88 14.79
N GLU A 33 3.31 -0.70 14.82
CA GLU A 33 1.90 -0.61 15.22
C GLU A 33 1.03 -1.40 14.24
N ARG A 34 1.27 -1.25 12.96
CA ARG A 34 0.50 -1.97 11.96
C ARG A 34 0.68 -3.47 12.10
N ALA A 35 1.92 -3.89 12.35
CA ALA A 35 2.23 -5.31 12.46
C ALA A 35 1.56 -5.93 13.67
N LEU A 36 1.37 -5.16 14.74
CA LEU A 36 0.77 -5.69 15.94
C LEU A 36 -0.72 -5.98 15.79
N ILE A 37 -1.40 -5.26 14.92
CA ILE A 37 -2.85 -5.38 14.83
C ILE A 37 -3.32 -6.06 13.55
N ASP A 38 -2.42 -6.40 12.65
CA ASP A 38 -2.83 -6.94 11.36
C ASP A 38 -1.90 -8.07 10.95
N ASP A 39 -2.27 -9.29 11.33
CA ASP A 39 -1.45 -10.46 11.00
C ASP A 39 -1.40 -10.71 9.50
N ASP A 40 -2.49 -10.41 8.80
CA ASP A 40 -2.53 -10.62 7.36
C ASP A 40 -1.55 -9.68 6.66
N PHE A 41 -1.44 -8.46 7.16
CA PHE A 41 -0.47 -7.51 6.63
C PHE A 41 0.94 -8.06 6.76
N VAL A 42 1.27 -8.57 7.94
CA VAL A 42 2.61 -9.09 8.20
C VAL A 42 2.89 -10.27 7.28
N ALA A 43 1.94 -11.19 7.16
CA ALA A 43 2.13 -12.35 6.32
C ALA A 43 2.37 -11.95 4.87
N LEU A 44 1.60 -11.01 4.38
CA LEU A 44 1.77 -10.53 3.01
C LEU A 44 3.10 -9.84 2.85
N ALA A 45 3.48 -8.99 3.79
CA ALA A 45 4.71 -8.22 3.68
C ALA A 45 5.93 -9.12 3.65
N LYS A 46 5.89 -10.21 4.41
CA LYS A 46 7.02 -11.14 4.43
C LYS A 46 7.16 -11.91 3.14
N ARG A 47 6.07 -12.12 2.42
CA ARG A 47 6.08 -12.95 1.22
C ARG A 47 6.13 -12.16 -0.07
N ALA A 48 5.81 -10.89 -0.01
CA ALA A 48 5.71 -10.08 -1.21
C ALA A 48 7.09 -9.76 -1.77
N ASP A 49 7.18 -9.80 -3.10
CA ASP A 49 8.38 -9.39 -3.81
C ASP A 49 8.40 -7.86 -3.85
N SER A 50 9.38 -7.28 -3.18
CA SER A 50 9.42 -5.82 -3.05
C SER A 50 9.47 -5.12 -4.40
N LEU A 51 10.13 -5.70 -5.37
CA LEU A 51 10.19 -5.08 -6.69
C LEU A 51 8.80 -5.04 -7.34
N LYS A 52 8.07 -6.13 -7.23
CA LYS A 52 6.72 -6.17 -7.79
C LYS A 52 5.78 -5.22 -7.06
N VAL A 53 5.92 -5.14 -5.75
CA VAL A 53 5.11 -4.20 -4.97
C VAL A 53 5.42 -2.77 -5.40
N TYR A 54 6.69 -2.47 -5.58
CA TYR A 54 7.10 -1.15 -6.02
C TYR A 54 6.49 -0.81 -7.38
N GLU A 55 6.53 -1.74 -8.31
CA GLU A 55 5.96 -1.52 -9.64
C GLU A 55 4.45 -1.32 -9.54
N PHE A 56 3.80 -2.09 -8.68
CA PHE A 56 2.37 -1.96 -8.50
C PHE A 56 2.02 -0.58 -7.93
N VAL A 57 2.82 -0.09 -6.99
CA VAL A 57 2.62 1.24 -6.44
C VAL A 57 2.75 2.29 -7.54
N LYS A 58 3.69 2.12 -8.46
CA LYS A 58 3.83 3.05 -9.55
C LYS A 58 2.59 3.06 -10.44
N ILE A 59 2.05 1.88 -10.72
CA ILE A 59 0.83 1.79 -11.52
C ILE A 59 -0.32 2.49 -10.82
N LEU A 60 -0.45 2.26 -9.52
CA LEU A 60 -1.53 2.89 -8.75
C LEU A 60 -1.38 4.40 -8.71
N ASN A 61 -0.15 4.89 -8.60
CA ASN A 61 0.08 6.33 -8.63
C ASN A 61 -0.36 6.92 -9.95
N THR A 62 -0.03 6.25 -11.05
CA THR A 62 -0.43 6.72 -12.36
C THR A 62 -1.96 6.73 -12.48
N ALA A 63 -2.60 5.67 -12.01
CA ALA A 63 -4.05 5.60 -12.05
C ALA A 63 -4.68 6.72 -11.24
N GLN A 64 -4.11 7.02 -10.08
CA GLN A 64 -4.63 8.07 -9.25
C GLN A 64 -4.54 9.42 -9.94
N GLN A 65 -3.42 9.67 -10.59
CA GLN A 65 -3.26 10.93 -11.32
C GLN A 65 -4.26 11.04 -12.45
N GLN A 66 -4.48 9.94 -13.17
CA GLN A 66 -5.44 9.95 -14.26
C GLN A 66 -6.86 10.22 -13.75
N MET A 67 -7.18 9.64 -12.61
CA MET A 67 -8.48 9.88 -12.02
C MET A 67 -8.67 11.33 -11.61
N ARG A 68 -7.62 11.97 -11.14
CA ARG A 68 -7.70 13.36 -10.75
C ARG A 68 -7.96 14.28 -11.92
N PHE A 69 -7.39 13.94 -13.07
CA PHE A 69 -7.47 14.83 -14.22
C PHE A 69 -8.54 14.45 -15.19
N SER A 70 -9.21 13.32 -15.00
CA SER A 70 -10.26 12.96 -15.94
C SER A 70 -11.58 13.30 -15.31
N ASN A 71 -12.00 14.35 -15.17
CA ASN A 71 -13.23 14.64 -14.59
C ASN A 71 -14.15 15.18 -15.54
#